data_f0ffd1da23a1cb173fb884f99b783e7b
#
_entry.id   f0ffd1da23a1cb173fb884f99b783e7b
#
_cell.length_a   1.000
_cell.length_b   1.000
_cell.length_c   1.000
_cell.angle_alpha   90.00
_cell.angle_beta   90.00
_cell.angle_gamma   90.00
#
_symmetry.space_group_name_H-M   'P 1'
#
loop_
_entity.id
_entity.type
_entity.pdbx_description
1 polymer ?
#
loop_
_entity_poly.entity_id
_entity_poly.type
_entity_poly.pdbx_seq_one_letter_code
_entity_poly.pdbx_strand_id
1 'polypeptide(L)'
;VVAGAMIERLGDRTWEAEMQRRLFQPLAMRHAGFGGVGTRGRIDAPWPHRADGQPEAGNGPDIDNPPVLGPAGRVHAPLADWARFVADQLRGARGGRGLLPAGSYHVLQTPADGADYALGWAVTTREWAGGRALTHTGSNTMNFAVVWMSPARDFAVLVCVNQGGDTAARAADEAAWALIQSQGVSPHH
;
A
#
# COMPACT_ATOMS: atom_id res chain seq x y z
N VAL A 1 14.58 2.57 3.98
CA VAL A 1 15.87 1.85 3.93
C VAL A 1 16.44 1.70 5.33
N VAL A 2 16.69 2.80 6.09
CA VAL A 2 17.30 2.73 7.43
C VAL A 2 16.49 1.82 8.38
N ALA A 3 15.17 1.98 8.45
CA ALA A 3 14.32 1.11 9.27
C ALA A 3 14.44 -0.37 8.88
N GLY A 4 14.58 -0.67 7.58
CA GLY A 4 14.83 -2.04 7.11
C GLY A 4 16.14 -2.60 7.66
N ALA A 5 17.22 -1.85 7.56
CA ALA A 5 18.51 -2.26 8.13
C ALA A 5 18.46 -2.46 9.66
N MET A 6 17.67 -1.64 10.36
CA MET A 6 17.45 -1.83 11.80
C MET A 6 16.68 -3.12 12.10
N ILE A 7 15.67 -3.45 11.29
CA ILE A 7 14.90 -4.69 11.41
C ILE A 7 15.79 -5.90 11.18
N GLU A 8 16.66 -5.87 10.16
CA GLU A 8 17.63 -6.94 9.89
C GLU A 8 18.58 -7.17 11.05
N ARG A 9 19.13 -6.06 11.59
CA ARG A 9 20.06 -6.15 12.73
C ARG A 9 19.41 -6.69 14.00
N LEU A 10 18.14 -6.35 14.24
CA LEU A 10 17.39 -6.82 15.41
C LEU A 10 16.87 -8.25 15.25
N GLY A 11 16.55 -8.65 14.03
CA GLY A 11 15.96 -9.95 13.72
C GLY A 11 16.96 -11.03 13.33
N ASP A 12 18.21 -10.64 13.07
CA ASP A 12 19.29 -11.51 12.53
C ASP A 12 18.85 -12.26 11.26
N ARG A 13 18.09 -11.55 10.40
CA ARG A 13 17.53 -12.05 9.14
C ARG A 13 17.41 -10.91 8.15
N THR A 14 17.30 -11.24 6.86
CA THR A 14 17.02 -10.23 5.85
C THR A 14 15.66 -9.58 6.11
N TRP A 15 15.49 -8.34 5.65
CA TRP A 15 14.23 -7.61 5.74
C TRP A 15 13.08 -8.40 5.09
N GLU A 16 13.32 -9.04 3.94
CA GLU A 16 12.36 -9.88 3.24
C GLU A 16 11.91 -11.06 4.09
N ALA A 17 12.85 -11.73 4.77
CA ALA A 17 12.53 -12.84 5.67
C ALA A 17 11.69 -12.39 6.88
N GLU A 18 11.99 -11.22 7.44
CA GLU A 18 11.18 -10.64 8.53
C GLU A 18 9.78 -10.22 8.04
N MET A 19 9.66 -9.63 6.85
CA MET A 19 8.36 -9.31 6.25
C MET A 19 7.51 -10.56 6.02
N GLN A 20 8.10 -11.62 5.46
CA GLN A 20 7.41 -12.90 5.27
C GLN A 20 6.91 -13.46 6.61
N ARG A 21 7.79 -13.54 7.61
CA ARG A 21 7.50 -14.16 8.89
C ARG A 21 6.52 -13.37 9.75
N ARG A 22 6.70 -12.03 9.80
CA ARG A 22 5.96 -11.17 10.74
C ARG A 22 4.74 -10.50 10.14
N LEU A 23 4.64 -10.42 8.82
CA LEU A 23 3.55 -9.73 8.15
C LEU A 23 2.78 -10.63 7.18
N PHE A 24 3.45 -11.17 6.16
CA PHE A 24 2.73 -11.88 5.09
C PHE A 24 2.11 -13.19 5.55
N GLN A 25 2.86 -14.03 6.28
CA GLN A 25 2.35 -15.30 6.78
C GLN A 25 1.21 -15.11 7.80
N PRO A 26 1.33 -14.27 8.85
CA PRO A 26 0.26 -14.07 9.82
C PRO A 26 -1.01 -13.48 9.20
N LEU A 27 -0.89 -12.63 8.18
CA LEU A 27 -2.03 -12.05 7.46
C LEU A 27 -2.52 -12.92 6.28
N ALA A 28 -1.92 -14.09 6.09
CA ALA A 28 -2.23 -15.00 4.98
C ALA A 28 -2.09 -14.34 3.58
N MET A 29 -1.15 -13.42 3.43
CA MET A 29 -0.78 -12.76 2.17
C MET A 29 0.11 -13.72 1.34
N ARG A 30 -0.51 -14.72 0.75
CA ARG A 30 0.19 -15.88 0.16
C ARG A 30 0.93 -15.58 -1.15
N HIS A 31 0.52 -14.52 -1.84
CA HIS A 31 1.04 -14.12 -3.14
C HIS A 31 1.78 -12.78 -3.08
N ALA A 32 1.98 -12.24 -1.88
CA ALA A 32 2.84 -11.08 -1.68
C ALA A 32 4.32 -11.47 -1.76
N GLY A 33 5.11 -10.59 -2.35
CA GLY A 33 6.54 -10.81 -2.54
C GLY A 33 7.29 -9.50 -2.77
N PHE A 34 8.46 -9.60 -3.40
CA PHE A 34 9.38 -8.47 -3.58
C PHE A 34 9.92 -8.44 -5.01
N GLY A 35 10.08 -7.23 -5.55
CA GLY A 35 10.57 -7.02 -6.90
C GLY A 35 9.46 -7.00 -7.94
N GLY A 36 9.84 -7.03 -9.21
CA GLY A 36 8.90 -7.10 -10.32
C GLY A 36 8.09 -8.39 -10.32
N VAL A 37 6.89 -8.33 -10.88
CA VAL A 37 6.00 -9.48 -11.01
C VAL A 37 6.13 -10.12 -12.38
N GLY A 38 5.74 -11.39 -12.49
CA GLY A 38 5.72 -12.14 -13.75
C GLY A 38 7.03 -12.85 -14.08
N THR A 39 7.00 -13.60 -15.15
CA THR A 39 8.12 -14.40 -15.65
C THR A 39 8.76 -13.69 -16.84
N ARG A 40 10.09 -13.60 -16.84
CA ARG A 40 10.83 -12.98 -17.95
C ARG A 40 10.43 -13.58 -19.30
N GLY A 41 10.06 -12.73 -20.25
CA GLY A 41 9.65 -13.13 -21.61
C GLY A 41 8.26 -13.73 -21.71
N ARG A 42 7.43 -13.64 -20.65
CA ARG A 42 6.03 -14.07 -20.65
C ARG A 42 5.11 -12.94 -20.26
N ILE A 43 3.87 -12.95 -20.76
CA ILE A 43 2.80 -12.05 -20.32
C ILE A 43 1.89 -12.85 -19.38
N ASP A 44 2.38 -13.08 -18.17
CA ASP A 44 1.68 -13.84 -17.11
C ASP A 44 1.35 -13.00 -15.87
N ALA A 45 1.67 -11.69 -15.93
CA ALA A 45 1.33 -10.69 -14.93
C ALA A 45 1.10 -9.32 -15.61
N PRO A 46 0.51 -8.32 -14.93
CA PRO A 46 0.38 -6.97 -15.46
C PRO A 46 1.75 -6.42 -15.89
N TRP A 47 1.87 -6.00 -17.13
CA TRP A 47 3.10 -5.44 -17.68
C TRP A 47 3.25 -3.99 -17.20
N PRO A 48 4.40 -3.60 -16.63
CA PRO A 48 4.63 -2.23 -16.18
C PRO A 48 4.78 -1.28 -17.38
N HIS A 49 4.27 -0.07 -17.26
CA HIS A 49 4.32 0.96 -18.31
C HIS A 49 4.91 2.25 -17.75
N ARG A 50 5.73 2.90 -18.58
CA ARG A 50 6.25 4.24 -18.29
C ARG A 50 5.14 5.29 -18.38
N ALA A 51 5.45 6.52 -17.94
CA ALA A 51 4.50 7.65 -17.94
C ALA A 51 3.95 8.01 -19.33
N ASP A 52 4.68 7.69 -20.39
CA ASP A 52 4.28 7.89 -21.78
C ASP A 52 3.33 6.77 -22.31
N GLY A 53 2.98 5.81 -21.46
CA GLY A 53 2.12 4.68 -21.81
C GLY A 53 2.82 3.55 -22.56
N GLN A 54 4.14 3.65 -22.78
CA GLN A 54 4.88 2.58 -23.42
C GLN A 54 5.20 1.48 -22.39
N PRO A 55 5.03 0.19 -22.75
CA PRO A 55 5.42 -0.90 -21.88
C PRO A 55 6.93 -0.86 -21.64
N GLU A 56 7.33 -1.15 -20.41
CA GLU A 56 8.75 -1.32 -20.09
C GLU A 56 9.30 -2.55 -20.83
N ALA A 57 10.57 -2.49 -21.24
CA ALA A 57 11.19 -3.56 -22.01
C ALA A 57 11.42 -4.80 -21.16
N GLY A 58 10.44 -5.65 -21.09
CA GLY A 58 10.48 -6.89 -20.35
C GLY A 58 9.48 -6.94 -19.19
N ASN A 59 9.37 -8.10 -18.62
CA ASN A 59 8.59 -8.41 -17.43
C ASN A 59 9.43 -9.35 -16.56
N GLY A 60 9.21 -9.35 -15.26
CA GLY A 60 9.91 -10.23 -14.36
C GLY A 60 10.55 -9.51 -13.17
N PRO A 61 11.27 -10.24 -12.33
CA PRO A 61 11.72 -9.77 -11.03
C PRO A 61 12.73 -8.61 -11.05
N ASP A 62 13.34 -8.34 -12.20
CA ASP A 62 14.34 -7.27 -12.36
C ASP A 62 13.71 -5.92 -12.76
N ILE A 63 12.44 -5.93 -13.15
CA ILE A 63 11.72 -4.71 -13.58
C ILE A 63 11.04 -4.08 -12.36
N ASP A 64 11.84 -3.47 -11.52
CA ASP A 64 11.43 -2.79 -10.31
C ASP A 64 12.55 -1.90 -9.75
N ASN A 65 12.31 -1.22 -8.65
CA ASN A 65 13.32 -0.52 -7.89
C ASN A 65 14.53 -1.42 -7.56
N PRO A 66 15.75 -0.87 -7.49
CA PRO A 66 16.92 -1.67 -7.14
C PRO A 66 16.78 -2.30 -5.73
N PRO A 67 17.41 -3.47 -5.48
CA PRO A 67 17.27 -4.22 -4.21
C PRO A 67 17.56 -3.40 -2.95
N VAL A 68 18.46 -2.42 -3.00
CA VAL A 68 18.77 -1.53 -1.88
C VAL A 68 17.55 -0.71 -1.42
N LEU A 69 16.58 -0.49 -2.29
CA LEU A 69 15.30 0.16 -1.99
C LEU A 69 14.22 -0.82 -1.53
N GLY A 70 14.56 -2.08 -1.23
CA GLY A 70 13.62 -3.11 -0.79
C GLY A 70 12.62 -2.60 0.24
N PRO A 71 13.07 -2.11 1.41
CA PRO A 71 12.18 -1.63 2.47
C PRO A 71 11.39 -0.38 2.13
N ALA A 72 11.72 0.32 1.06
CA ALA A 72 11.06 1.56 0.66
C ALA A 72 10.04 1.40 -0.46
N GLY A 73 10.15 0.35 -1.33
CA GLY A 73 9.26 0.32 -2.48
C GLY A 73 9.41 -0.91 -3.38
N ARG A 74 9.66 -2.12 -2.82
CA ARG A 74 9.74 -3.35 -3.61
C ARG A 74 8.72 -4.42 -3.25
N VAL A 75 7.79 -4.13 -2.36
CA VAL A 75 6.69 -5.07 -2.07
C VAL A 75 5.71 -5.07 -3.23
N HIS A 76 5.39 -6.25 -3.73
CA HIS A 76 4.24 -6.46 -4.60
C HIS A 76 3.22 -7.37 -3.92
N ALA A 77 1.95 -7.19 -4.24
CA ALA A 77 0.87 -8.07 -3.79
C ALA A 77 -0.33 -7.94 -4.73
N PRO A 78 -1.10 -9.01 -4.95
CA PRO A 78 -2.43 -8.86 -5.54
C PRO A 78 -3.34 -8.09 -4.59
N LEU A 79 -4.37 -7.42 -5.15
CA LEU A 79 -5.32 -6.61 -4.36
C LEU A 79 -5.92 -7.39 -3.17
N ALA A 80 -6.20 -8.68 -3.33
CA ALA A 80 -6.74 -9.51 -2.26
C ALA A 80 -5.78 -9.67 -1.06
N ASP A 81 -4.47 -9.80 -1.31
CA ASP A 81 -3.48 -9.88 -0.23
C ASP A 81 -3.25 -8.50 0.39
N TRP A 82 -3.16 -7.44 -0.42
CA TRP A 82 -3.06 -6.08 0.10
C TRP A 82 -4.28 -5.70 0.95
N ALA A 83 -5.49 -6.09 0.54
CA ALA A 83 -6.71 -5.89 1.31
C ALA A 83 -6.66 -6.54 2.70
N ARG A 84 -5.96 -7.68 2.87
CA ARG A 84 -5.76 -8.32 4.19
C ARG A 84 -4.94 -7.44 5.12
N PHE A 85 -3.86 -6.84 4.60
CA PHE A 85 -3.06 -5.87 5.35
C PHE A 85 -3.90 -4.64 5.71
N VAL A 86 -4.63 -4.08 4.75
CA VAL A 86 -5.48 -2.89 4.99
C VAL A 86 -6.61 -3.19 5.97
N ALA A 87 -7.22 -4.37 5.90
CA ALA A 87 -8.24 -4.80 6.86
C ALA A 87 -7.69 -4.94 8.29
N ASP A 88 -6.43 -5.40 8.43
CA ASP A 88 -5.75 -5.44 9.73
C ASP A 88 -5.50 -4.02 10.28
N GLN A 89 -5.02 -3.10 9.44
CA GLN A 89 -4.84 -1.69 9.80
C GLN A 89 -6.17 -1.01 10.17
N LEU A 90 -7.23 -1.28 9.42
CA LEU A 90 -8.56 -0.74 9.68
C LEU A 90 -9.14 -1.24 11.00
N ARG A 91 -8.98 -2.53 11.29
CA ARG A 91 -9.38 -3.13 12.57
C ARG A 91 -8.63 -2.49 13.75
N GLY A 92 -7.32 -2.31 13.60
CA GLY A 92 -6.47 -1.65 14.59
C GLY A 92 -6.85 -0.19 14.82
N ALA A 93 -7.18 0.55 13.75
CA ALA A 93 -7.64 1.94 13.82
C ALA A 93 -8.93 2.12 14.65
N ARG A 94 -9.74 1.06 14.72
CA ARG A 94 -11.01 0.99 15.50
C ARG A 94 -10.81 0.43 16.90
N GLY A 95 -9.56 0.25 17.35
CA GLY A 95 -9.25 -0.31 18.67
C GLY A 95 -9.42 -1.83 18.76
N GLY A 96 -9.64 -2.53 17.64
CA GLY A 96 -9.75 -3.98 17.59
C GLY A 96 -8.39 -4.68 17.69
N ARG A 97 -8.44 -5.98 18.03
CA ARG A 97 -7.23 -6.81 18.05
C ARG A 97 -6.86 -7.22 16.62
N GLY A 98 -5.69 -6.84 16.19
CA GLY A 98 -5.09 -7.24 14.92
C GLY A 98 -3.77 -7.98 15.12
N LEU A 99 -2.88 -7.87 14.14
CA LEU A 99 -1.52 -8.41 14.20
C LEU A 99 -0.71 -7.77 15.33
N LEU A 100 -0.97 -6.50 15.61
CA LEU A 100 -0.32 -5.72 16.66
C LEU A 100 -1.28 -5.41 17.82
N PRO A 101 -0.76 -5.06 19.00
CA PRO A 101 -1.56 -4.46 20.07
C PRO A 101 -2.20 -3.14 19.63
N ALA A 102 -3.36 -2.79 20.16
CA ALA A 102 -4.11 -1.58 19.84
C ALA A 102 -3.26 -0.29 19.98
N GLY A 103 -2.44 -0.19 21.02
CA GLY A 103 -1.55 0.94 21.22
C GLY A 103 -0.52 1.13 20.09
N SER A 104 -0.07 0.04 19.46
CA SER A 104 0.85 0.12 18.33
C SER A 104 0.16 0.68 17.07
N TYR A 105 -1.10 0.31 16.80
CA TYR A 105 -1.87 0.91 15.70
C TYR A 105 -2.10 2.40 15.93
N HIS A 106 -2.36 2.80 17.18
CA HIS A 106 -2.48 4.21 17.51
C HIS A 106 -1.20 4.99 17.16
N VAL A 107 -0.04 4.48 17.55
CA VAL A 107 1.27 5.09 17.21
C VAL A 107 1.51 5.12 15.71
N LEU A 108 1.21 4.01 14.99
CA LEU A 108 1.40 3.92 13.55
C LEU A 108 0.54 4.90 12.75
N GLN A 109 -0.63 5.26 13.27
CA GLN A 109 -1.67 5.98 12.54
C GLN A 109 -1.93 7.39 13.08
N THR A 110 -1.19 7.83 14.09
CA THR A 110 -1.32 9.17 14.66
C THR A 110 -0.08 10.00 14.32
N PRO A 111 -0.22 11.09 13.58
CA PRO A 111 0.88 12.02 13.32
C PRO A 111 1.42 12.64 14.60
N ALA A 112 2.68 13.07 14.59
CA ALA A 112 3.21 13.93 15.62
C ALA A 112 2.49 15.30 15.60
N ASP A 113 2.56 16.03 16.70
CA ASP A 113 1.93 17.35 16.82
C ASP A 113 2.31 18.28 15.67
N GLY A 114 1.31 18.82 14.99
CA GLY A 114 1.48 19.73 13.86
C GLY A 114 1.83 19.05 12.53
N ALA A 115 1.88 17.72 12.48
CA ALA A 115 2.11 16.97 11.25
C ALA A 115 0.80 16.35 10.70
N ASP A 116 0.81 16.05 9.41
CA ASP A 116 -0.27 15.34 8.69
C ASP A 116 0.14 13.95 8.23
N TYR A 117 1.37 13.52 8.56
CA TYR A 117 1.91 12.21 8.19
C TYR A 117 2.38 11.43 9.43
N ALA A 118 1.82 10.24 9.59
CA ALA A 118 2.19 9.29 10.62
C ALA A 118 3.25 8.28 10.11
N LEU A 119 3.35 7.13 10.71
CA LEU A 119 4.33 6.10 10.32
C LEU A 119 3.81 5.27 9.12
N GLY A 120 3.83 5.87 7.93
CA GLY A 120 3.37 5.25 6.68
C GLY A 120 1.95 5.63 6.26
N TRP A 121 1.32 6.59 6.93
CA TRP A 121 -0.02 7.08 6.60
C TRP A 121 -0.07 8.61 6.57
N ALA A 122 -0.55 9.17 5.47
CA ALA A 122 -1.06 10.53 5.48
C ALA A 122 -2.44 10.53 6.15
N VAL A 123 -2.64 11.46 7.07
CA VAL A 123 -3.84 11.55 7.90
C VAL A 123 -4.55 12.85 7.60
N THR A 124 -5.81 12.77 7.26
CA THR A 124 -6.62 13.93 6.86
C THR A 124 -8.04 13.78 7.37
N THR A 125 -8.84 14.84 7.29
CA THR A 125 -10.27 14.82 7.56
C THR A 125 -11.04 14.86 6.25
N ARG A 126 -12.00 13.95 6.08
CA ARG A 126 -12.88 13.87 4.90
C ARG A 126 -14.31 13.59 5.36
N GLU A 127 -15.27 14.32 4.82
CA GLU A 127 -16.70 14.14 5.12
C GLU A 127 -17.17 12.74 4.73
N TRP A 128 -16.78 12.29 3.53
CA TRP A 128 -17.09 10.94 3.07
C TRP A 128 -16.57 9.83 4.01
N ALA A 129 -15.52 10.11 4.79
CA ALA A 129 -14.97 9.17 5.76
C ALA A 129 -15.65 9.26 7.13
N GLY A 130 -16.57 10.19 7.34
CA GLY A 130 -17.13 10.46 8.66
C GLY A 130 -16.12 11.08 9.63
N GLY A 131 -15.11 11.78 9.09
CA GLY A 131 -14.03 12.41 9.85
C GLY A 131 -12.65 11.96 9.37
N ARG A 132 -11.87 11.34 10.25
CA ARG A 132 -10.49 10.92 9.95
C ARG A 132 -10.42 9.91 8.81
N ALA A 133 -9.61 10.21 7.80
CA ALA A 133 -9.22 9.32 6.73
C ALA A 133 -7.71 9.10 6.75
N LEU A 134 -7.28 7.90 6.39
CA LEU A 134 -5.89 7.52 6.24
C LEU A 134 -5.65 7.16 4.77
N THR A 135 -4.55 7.62 4.21
CA THR A 135 -4.21 7.33 2.81
C THR A 135 -2.72 7.15 2.64
N HIS A 136 -2.35 6.40 1.62
CA HIS A 136 -0.98 6.32 1.12
C HIS A 136 -0.99 6.07 -0.38
N THR A 137 -0.01 6.63 -1.06
CA THR A 137 0.26 6.37 -2.48
C THR A 137 1.68 5.83 -2.64
N GLY A 138 1.89 5.06 -3.69
CA GLY A 138 3.21 4.57 -4.04
C GLY A 138 3.38 4.40 -5.54
N SER A 139 4.60 4.66 -6.01
CA SER A 139 4.99 4.42 -7.39
C SER A 139 6.45 4.00 -7.47
N ASN A 140 6.74 3.03 -8.31
CA ASN A 140 8.10 2.69 -8.75
C ASN A 140 8.40 3.27 -10.15
N THR A 141 7.69 4.35 -10.55
CA THR A 141 7.74 5.03 -11.85
C THR A 141 7.05 4.28 -13.01
N MET A 142 6.72 3.02 -12.85
CA MET A 142 6.12 2.16 -13.88
C MET A 142 4.77 1.57 -13.45
N ASN A 143 4.46 1.69 -12.17
CA ASN A 143 3.19 1.29 -11.55
C ASN A 143 2.78 2.38 -10.57
N PHE A 144 1.49 2.43 -10.27
CA PHE A 144 0.96 3.33 -9.24
C PHE A 144 -0.07 2.59 -8.39
N ALA A 145 -0.09 2.86 -7.09
CA ALA A 145 -1.06 2.32 -6.16
C ALA A 145 -1.53 3.39 -5.19
N VAL A 146 -2.81 3.35 -4.83
CA VAL A 146 -3.41 4.22 -3.82
C VAL A 146 -4.35 3.45 -2.92
N VAL A 147 -4.34 3.77 -1.64
CA VAL A 147 -5.30 3.29 -0.65
C VAL A 147 -5.92 4.46 0.08
N TRP A 148 -7.23 4.41 0.26
CA TRP A 148 -7.98 5.25 1.17
C TRP A 148 -8.69 4.40 2.21
N MET A 149 -8.65 4.80 3.46
CA MET A 149 -9.21 4.06 4.58
C MET A 149 -10.04 4.98 5.47
N SER A 150 -11.28 4.58 5.75
CA SER A 150 -12.19 5.24 6.68
C SER A 150 -12.42 4.38 7.92
N PRO A 151 -11.72 4.63 9.03
CA PRO A 151 -11.96 3.90 10.28
C PRO A 151 -13.39 4.05 10.81
N ALA A 152 -13.98 5.25 10.72
CA ALA A 152 -15.31 5.51 11.25
C ALA A 152 -16.41 4.74 10.50
N ARG A 153 -16.22 4.50 9.21
CA ARG A 153 -17.20 3.81 8.34
C ARG A 153 -16.84 2.36 8.04
N ASP A 154 -15.72 1.87 8.57
CA ASP A 154 -15.22 0.49 8.42
C ASP A 154 -15.06 0.04 6.96
N PHE A 155 -14.54 0.89 6.11
CA PHE A 155 -14.20 0.51 4.74
C PHE A 155 -12.87 1.11 4.26
N ALA A 156 -12.32 0.50 3.23
CA ALA A 156 -11.16 1.00 2.50
C ALA A 156 -11.33 0.77 1.00
N VAL A 157 -10.69 1.63 0.22
CA VAL A 157 -10.62 1.53 -1.24
C VAL A 157 -9.16 1.40 -1.64
N LEU A 158 -8.89 0.44 -2.53
CA LEU A 158 -7.56 0.14 -3.06
C LEU A 158 -7.62 0.19 -4.57
N VAL A 159 -6.70 0.93 -5.19
CA VAL A 159 -6.57 1.00 -6.64
C VAL A 159 -5.11 0.79 -7.03
N CYS A 160 -4.87 -0.05 -8.04
CA CYS A 160 -3.56 -0.26 -8.65
C CYS A 160 -3.65 -0.02 -10.15
N VAL A 161 -2.64 0.63 -10.70
CA VAL A 161 -2.47 0.87 -12.12
C VAL A 161 -1.07 0.43 -12.54
N ASN A 162 -0.97 -0.30 -13.64
CA ASN A 162 0.31 -0.76 -14.19
C ASN A 162 0.96 0.27 -15.12
N GLN A 163 0.85 1.54 -14.74
CA GLN A 163 1.49 2.68 -15.41
C GLN A 163 1.95 3.68 -14.36
N GLY A 164 3.08 4.30 -14.60
CA GLY A 164 3.61 5.40 -13.78
C GLY A 164 3.17 6.77 -14.29
N GLY A 165 3.60 7.82 -13.57
CA GLY A 165 3.39 9.22 -13.93
C GLY A 165 2.06 9.83 -13.49
N ASP A 166 1.94 11.15 -13.69
CA ASP A 166 0.83 11.95 -13.14
C ASP A 166 -0.54 11.59 -13.72
N THR A 167 -0.59 11.14 -14.97
CA THR A 167 -1.84 10.71 -15.61
C THR A 167 -2.38 9.45 -14.95
N ALA A 168 -1.51 8.47 -14.67
CA ALA A 168 -1.89 7.26 -13.97
C ALA A 168 -2.30 7.55 -12.51
N ALA A 169 -1.59 8.47 -11.85
CA ALA A 169 -1.93 8.91 -10.50
C ALA A 169 -3.33 9.54 -10.43
N ARG A 170 -3.65 10.47 -11.36
CA ARG A 170 -4.99 11.08 -11.44
C ARG A 170 -6.07 10.05 -11.73
N ALA A 171 -5.85 9.17 -12.71
CA ALA A 171 -6.83 8.12 -13.04
C ALA A 171 -7.09 7.17 -11.85
N ALA A 172 -6.04 6.83 -11.08
CA ALA A 172 -6.18 6.01 -9.88
C ALA A 172 -6.97 6.73 -8.78
N ASP A 173 -6.75 8.04 -8.60
CA ASP A 173 -7.50 8.84 -7.62
C ASP A 173 -8.96 9.03 -8.03
N GLU A 174 -9.24 9.28 -9.30
CA GLU A 174 -10.61 9.34 -9.86
C GLU A 174 -11.34 7.99 -9.67
N ALA A 175 -10.68 6.87 -9.94
CA ALA A 175 -11.23 5.54 -9.71
C ALA A 175 -11.49 5.28 -8.22
N ALA A 176 -10.58 5.68 -7.35
CA ALA A 176 -10.77 5.58 -5.90
C ALA A 176 -11.96 6.41 -5.44
N TRP A 177 -12.11 7.63 -5.97
CA TRP A 177 -13.24 8.49 -5.68
C TRP A 177 -14.58 7.89 -6.16
N ALA A 178 -14.63 7.35 -7.37
CA ALA A 178 -15.82 6.67 -7.88
C ALA A 178 -16.24 5.48 -7.01
N LEU A 179 -15.27 4.70 -6.53
CA LEU A 179 -15.51 3.60 -5.60
C LEU A 179 -16.03 4.09 -4.24
N ILE A 180 -15.48 5.18 -3.70
CA ILE A 180 -15.95 5.80 -2.46
C ILE A 180 -17.42 6.25 -2.62
N GLN A 181 -17.74 6.93 -3.70
CA GLN A 181 -19.11 7.38 -3.98
C GLN A 181 -20.10 6.21 -4.09
N SER A 182 -19.67 5.08 -4.68
CA SER A 182 -20.52 3.89 -4.83
C SER A 182 -20.94 3.26 -3.49
N GLN A 183 -20.27 3.62 -2.38
CA GLN A 183 -20.65 3.19 -1.03
C GLN A 183 -21.79 4.01 -0.42
N GLY A 184 -22.50 4.82 -1.20
CA GLY A 184 -23.60 5.65 -0.73
C GLY A 184 -23.18 6.87 0.10
N VAL A 185 -21.92 7.25 -0.04
CA VAL A 185 -21.37 8.44 0.61
C VAL A 185 -21.56 9.64 -0.30
N SER A 186 -22.69 10.32 -0.18
CA SER A 186 -22.96 11.56 -0.93
C SER A 186 -21.94 12.63 -0.53
N PRO A 187 -21.36 13.36 -1.49
CA PRO A 187 -20.70 14.62 -1.19
C PRO A 187 -21.79 15.60 -0.73
N HIS A 188 -21.79 16.00 0.51
CA HIS A 188 -22.44 17.23 0.88
C HIS A 188 -21.55 18.37 0.37
N HIS A 189 -22.12 19.20 -0.48
CA HIS A 189 -21.54 20.44 -1.02
C HIS A 189 -21.17 21.40 0.09
#